data_369748fd5e4f5d2b44dcbf255f2e310f
#
_entry.id   369748fd5e4f5d2b44dcbf255f2e310f
#
_cell.length_a   1.000
_cell.length_b   1.000
_cell.length_c   1.000
_cell.angle_alpha   90.00
_cell.angle_beta   90.00
_cell.angle_gamma   90.00
#
_symmetry.space_group_name_H-M   'P 1'
#
loop_
_entity.id
_entity.type
_entity.pdbx_description
1 polymer ?
#
loop_
_entity_poly.entity_id
_entity_poly.type
_entity_poly.pdbx_seq_one_letter_code
_entity_poly.pdbx_strand_id
1 'polypeptide(L)'
;MSANLMSLARSGGKFLKLYGDRKMMKLLPYDAEVEYLESTGTQYISTMLIPTRVHVGLKPIGEAKPPHSSAYFGVNNNGSRTTGLFGETKDILEAVNYNHNIVEFSALWGEFHSVCFDRDTVSVDGETKALVTDFSKTDNAIKSFGLFDFPQRITDSNPKSAISYCKMWDKEDRLMADFIPVRVGDVGYMYDRISGQLFGNAGTGSFVIGPDKTI
;
A
#
# COMPACT_ATOMS: atom_id res chain seq x y z
N MET A 1 -25.52 29.43 5.61
CA MET A 1 -24.55 28.35 5.29
C MET A 1 -24.10 27.75 6.62
N SER A 2 -24.70 26.62 6.99
CA SER A 2 -24.38 25.93 8.25
C SER A 2 -23.15 25.06 8.04
N ALA A 3 -22.09 25.34 8.79
CA ALA A 3 -20.93 24.45 8.89
C ALA A 3 -21.38 23.18 9.62
N ASN A 4 -21.33 22.03 8.93
CA ASN A 4 -21.52 20.73 9.55
C ASN A 4 -20.32 20.44 10.45
N LEU A 5 -20.50 20.61 11.76
CA LEU A 5 -19.55 20.11 12.75
C LEU A 5 -19.63 18.58 12.77
N MET A 6 -18.55 17.93 12.34
CA MET A 6 -18.32 16.51 12.65
C MET A 6 -17.97 16.41 14.14
N SER A 7 -18.80 15.75 14.94
CA SER A 7 -18.43 15.38 16.29
C SER A 7 -18.07 13.90 16.35
N LEU A 8 -16.91 13.59 16.92
CA LEU A 8 -16.48 12.24 17.24
C LEU A 8 -16.87 11.94 18.70
N ALA A 9 -17.63 10.87 18.89
CA ALA A 9 -17.92 10.36 20.23
C ALA A 9 -17.17 9.04 20.45
N ARG A 10 -16.60 8.86 21.65
CA ARG A 10 -15.90 7.65 22.06
C ARG A 10 -16.86 6.81 22.92
N SER A 11 -17.09 5.55 22.55
CA SER A 11 -17.81 4.59 23.38
C SER A 11 -17.06 3.27 23.37
N GLY A 12 -16.57 2.83 24.53
CA GLY A 12 -15.93 1.53 24.69
C GLY A 12 -14.66 1.31 23.84
N GLY A 13 -13.86 2.35 23.58
CA GLY A 13 -12.60 2.25 22.83
C GLY A 13 -12.74 2.29 21.30
N LYS A 14 -13.96 2.39 20.76
CA LYS A 14 -14.20 2.45 19.30
C LYS A 14 -14.66 3.84 18.88
N PHE A 15 -14.19 4.31 17.71
CA PHE A 15 -14.59 5.60 17.16
C PHE A 15 -15.92 5.52 16.41
N LEU A 16 -16.74 6.57 16.61
CA LEU A 16 -18.02 6.74 15.95
C LEU A 16 -17.92 7.91 14.96
N LYS A 17 -18.08 7.66 13.70
CA LYS A 17 -18.14 8.72 12.68
C LYS A 17 -19.58 9.08 12.39
N LEU A 18 -19.97 10.34 12.67
CA LEU A 18 -21.31 10.85 12.39
C LEU A 18 -21.40 11.37 10.96
N TYR A 19 -22.31 10.83 10.17
CA TYR A 19 -22.64 11.33 8.84
C TYR A 19 -24.05 11.91 8.81
N GLY A 20 -24.14 13.22 8.58
CA GLY A 20 -25.38 13.92 8.20
C GLY A 20 -26.61 13.75 9.12
N ASP A 21 -27.72 14.38 8.78
CA ASP A 21 -28.96 14.48 9.58
C ASP A 21 -29.78 13.18 9.76
N ARG A 22 -29.30 12.03 9.31
CA ARG A 22 -29.90 10.72 9.63
C ARG A 22 -28.85 9.79 10.20
N LYS A 23 -28.85 9.69 11.51
CA LYS A 23 -28.00 8.88 12.37
C LYS A 23 -27.89 7.41 11.92
N MET A 24 -26.90 7.09 11.10
CA MET A 24 -26.31 5.76 11.11
C MET A 24 -24.90 5.89 11.67
N MET A 25 -24.74 5.58 12.95
CA MET A 25 -23.44 5.47 13.58
C MET A 25 -22.78 4.19 13.08
N LYS A 26 -21.90 4.28 12.07
CA LYS A 26 -21.10 3.14 11.68
C LYS A 26 -19.96 2.99 12.69
N LEU A 27 -20.02 1.92 13.47
CA LEU A 27 -18.90 1.55 14.33
C LEU A 27 -17.71 1.17 13.44
N LEU A 28 -16.61 1.90 13.55
CA LEU A 28 -15.40 1.57 12.82
C LEU A 28 -14.76 0.33 13.44
N PRO A 29 -14.21 -0.59 12.62
CA PRO A 29 -13.61 -1.83 13.11
C PRO A 29 -12.19 -1.63 13.67
N TYR A 30 -11.76 -0.39 13.91
CA TYR A 30 -10.43 -0.02 14.40
C TYR A 30 -10.50 1.07 15.46
N ASP A 31 -9.42 1.22 16.23
CA ASP A 31 -9.35 2.17 17.34
C ASP A 31 -8.84 3.55 16.91
N ALA A 32 -7.89 3.58 15.95
CA ALA A 32 -7.36 4.83 15.40
C ALA A 32 -6.88 4.66 13.96
N GLU A 33 -6.97 5.74 13.16
CA GLU A 33 -6.17 5.91 11.95
C GLU A 33 -4.76 6.31 12.38
N VAL A 34 -3.73 5.74 11.71
CA VAL A 34 -2.34 6.07 11.96
C VAL A 34 -1.70 6.68 10.72
N GLU A 35 -0.57 7.35 10.87
CA GLU A 35 0.07 8.02 9.73
C GLU A 35 0.58 7.01 8.69
N TYR A 36 1.12 5.88 9.16
CA TYR A 36 1.64 4.80 8.31
C TYR A 36 1.70 3.48 9.06
N LEU A 37 1.84 2.39 8.30
CA LEU A 37 2.42 1.14 8.78
C LEU A 37 3.80 0.96 8.18
N GLU A 38 4.74 0.42 8.98
CA GLU A 38 6.10 0.14 8.55
C GLU A 38 6.40 -1.35 8.62
N SER A 39 6.91 -1.91 7.52
CA SER A 39 7.46 -3.26 7.48
C SER A 39 8.94 -3.23 7.86
N THR A 40 9.34 -4.14 8.73
CA THR A 40 10.75 -4.35 9.11
C THR A 40 11.45 -5.38 8.21
N GLY A 41 10.77 -5.82 7.14
CA GLY A 41 11.32 -6.72 6.11
C GLY A 41 10.74 -8.13 6.11
N THR A 42 9.76 -8.45 6.97
CA THR A 42 9.11 -9.77 7.03
C THR A 42 7.59 -9.71 6.97
N GLN A 43 7.03 -8.52 6.98
CA GLN A 43 5.60 -8.28 6.91
C GLN A 43 5.17 -7.97 5.48
N TYR A 44 4.03 -8.49 5.07
CA TYR A 44 3.36 -8.11 3.84
C TYR A 44 1.84 -8.25 3.97
N ILE A 45 1.11 -7.61 3.06
CA ILE A 45 -0.34 -7.71 2.95
C ILE A 45 -0.71 -8.24 1.57
N SER A 46 -1.49 -9.31 1.53
CA SER A 46 -2.10 -9.82 0.31
C SER A 46 -3.49 -9.18 0.15
N THR A 47 -3.69 -8.41 -0.92
CA THR A 47 -4.97 -7.72 -1.13
C THR A 47 -6.02 -8.57 -1.81
N MET A 48 -5.62 -9.68 -2.44
CA MET A 48 -6.47 -10.53 -3.29
C MET A 48 -7.07 -9.78 -4.50
N LEU A 49 -6.52 -8.62 -4.86
CA LEU A 49 -6.96 -7.78 -5.97
C LEU A 49 -5.92 -7.77 -7.10
N ILE A 50 -6.38 -7.52 -8.31
CA ILE A 50 -5.55 -7.25 -9.50
C ILE A 50 -5.96 -5.90 -10.07
N PRO A 51 -5.29 -4.82 -9.69
CA PRO A 51 -5.60 -3.48 -10.19
C PRO A 51 -5.02 -3.27 -11.59
N THR A 52 -5.52 -2.26 -12.30
CA THR A 52 -4.90 -1.69 -13.51
C THR A 52 -4.22 -0.36 -13.23
N ARG A 53 -4.62 0.31 -12.16
CA ARG A 53 -3.97 1.51 -11.64
C ARG A 53 -3.82 1.42 -10.13
N VAL A 54 -2.65 1.83 -9.63
CA VAL A 54 -2.32 1.85 -8.20
C VAL A 54 -1.68 3.18 -7.85
N HIS A 55 -2.09 3.76 -6.73
CA HIS A 55 -1.47 4.95 -6.16
C HIS A 55 -1.12 4.70 -4.69
N VAL A 56 0.17 4.79 -4.36
CA VAL A 56 0.71 4.43 -3.04
C VAL A 56 1.54 5.59 -2.49
N GLY A 57 1.31 5.93 -1.23
CA GLY A 57 2.22 6.76 -0.45
C GLY A 57 3.27 5.86 0.22
N LEU A 58 4.50 5.87 -0.27
CA LEU A 58 5.58 4.98 0.11
C LEU A 58 6.76 5.75 0.70
N LYS A 59 7.33 5.26 1.79
CA LYS A 59 8.61 5.69 2.34
C LYS A 59 9.59 4.52 2.36
N PRO A 60 10.62 4.51 1.50
CA PRO A 60 11.73 3.55 1.60
C PRO A 60 12.51 3.77 2.88
N ILE A 61 12.88 2.70 3.60
CA ILE A 61 13.55 2.78 4.91
C ILE A 61 14.79 1.89 4.91
N GLY A 62 15.84 2.37 5.58
CA GLY A 62 17.05 1.62 5.79
C GLY A 62 18.10 1.81 4.69
N GLU A 63 19.14 0.97 4.71
CA GLU A 63 20.17 1.00 3.69
C GLU A 63 19.70 0.29 2.43
N ALA A 64 20.05 0.83 1.28
CA ALA A 64 19.84 0.16 0.02
C ALA A 64 20.48 -1.21 0.05
N LYS A 65 19.70 -2.23 -0.12
CA LYS A 65 20.24 -3.54 -0.48
C LYS A 65 19.59 -3.92 -1.80
N PRO A 66 20.38 -4.04 -2.85
CA PRO A 66 19.96 -4.91 -3.92
C PRO A 66 20.04 -6.33 -3.37
N PRO A 67 19.22 -7.23 -3.74
CA PRO A 67 19.04 -7.54 -5.14
C PRO A 67 17.58 -7.34 -5.56
N HIS A 68 17.35 -7.22 -6.87
CA HIS A 68 16.11 -7.24 -7.64
C HIS A 68 15.05 -8.29 -7.22
N SER A 69 15.08 -8.72 -6.00
CA SER A 69 14.30 -9.84 -5.48
C SER A 69 13.22 -9.44 -4.48
N SER A 70 13.21 -8.21 -4.01
CA SER A 70 12.27 -7.75 -3.01
C SER A 70 11.64 -6.42 -3.42
N ALA A 71 10.31 -6.39 -3.51
CA ALA A 71 9.56 -5.23 -3.92
C ALA A 71 8.91 -4.55 -2.72
N TYR A 72 8.70 -3.25 -2.85
CA TYR A 72 7.85 -2.52 -1.92
C TYR A 72 6.37 -2.82 -2.12
N PHE A 73 5.97 -3.09 -3.36
CA PHE A 73 4.62 -3.56 -3.71
C PHE A 73 4.58 -4.11 -5.14
N GLY A 74 3.54 -4.86 -5.47
CA GLY A 74 3.29 -5.35 -6.81
C GLY A 74 2.78 -6.78 -6.87
N VAL A 75 3.00 -7.42 -8.00
CA VAL A 75 2.66 -8.83 -8.28
C VAL A 75 3.89 -9.54 -8.78
N ASN A 76 4.20 -10.71 -8.21
CA ASN A 76 5.30 -11.56 -8.64
C ASN A 76 4.79 -12.89 -9.20
N ASN A 77 5.46 -13.40 -10.21
CA ASN A 77 5.26 -14.73 -10.73
C ASN A 77 6.57 -15.53 -10.66
N ASN A 78 6.91 -16.06 -9.47
CA ASN A 78 8.05 -16.96 -9.24
C ASN A 78 9.37 -16.54 -9.97
N GLY A 79 9.61 -15.22 -10.06
CA GLY A 79 10.83 -14.66 -10.64
C GLY A 79 10.85 -14.47 -12.16
N SER A 80 9.80 -14.87 -12.88
CA SER A 80 9.81 -14.80 -14.35
C SER A 80 9.02 -13.62 -14.94
N ARG A 81 8.03 -13.09 -14.23
CA ARG A 81 7.20 -11.98 -14.72
C ARG A 81 6.68 -11.16 -13.54
N THR A 82 7.39 -10.13 -13.22
CA THR A 82 7.10 -9.26 -12.09
C THR A 82 6.59 -7.92 -12.58
N THR A 83 5.59 -7.36 -11.93
CA THR A 83 5.21 -5.95 -12.08
C THR A 83 5.14 -5.33 -10.71
N GLY A 84 5.93 -4.29 -10.46
CA GLY A 84 5.98 -3.64 -9.16
C GLY A 84 7.09 -2.62 -9.02
N LEU A 85 7.24 -2.11 -7.81
CA LEU A 85 8.25 -1.14 -7.42
C LEU A 85 9.29 -1.78 -6.51
N PHE A 86 10.56 -1.52 -6.81
CA PHE A 86 11.74 -2.03 -6.12
C PHE A 86 12.63 -0.90 -5.63
N GLY A 87 13.47 -1.18 -4.64
CA GLY A 87 14.64 -0.37 -4.32
C GLY A 87 15.88 -0.97 -4.99
N GLU A 88 16.56 -0.21 -5.83
CA GLU A 88 17.79 -0.69 -6.49
C GLU A 88 19.01 -0.31 -5.68
N THR A 89 19.24 0.96 -5.53
CA THR A 89 20.33 1.51 -4.73
C THR A 89 19.77 2.61 -3.83
N LYS A 90 20.60 3.14 -2.94
CA LYS A 90 20.21 4.30 -2.14
C LYS A 90 19.70 5.43 -3.05
N ASP A 91 18.53 5.95 -2.71
CA ASP A 91 17.86 7.07 -3.40
C ASP A 91 17.44 6.77 -4.86
N ILE A 92 17.32 5.48 -5.25
CA ILE A 92 16.77 5.06 -6.54
C ILE A 92 15.66 4.04 -6.34
N LEU A 93 14.50 4.33 -6.92
CA LEU A 93 13.38 3.42 -7.07
C LEU A 93 13.31 2.90 -8.51
N GLU A 94 13.15 1.60 -8.66
CA GLU A 94 12.93 0.95 -9.96
C GLU A 94 11.48 0.50 -10.09
N ALA A 95 10.82 0.95 -11.14
CA ALA A 95 9.56 0.36 -11.56
C ALA A 95 9.82 -0.66 -12.67
N VAL A 96 9.31 -1.86 -12.48
CA VAL A 96 9.52 -3.01 -13.38
C VAL A 96 8.18 -3.51 -13.89
N ASN A 97 8.10 -3.85 -15.17
CA ASN A 97 6.95 -4.53 -15.75
C ASN A 97 7.22 -6.02 -16.01
N TYR A 98 6.15 -6.76 -16.36
CA TYR A 98 6.17 -8.21 -16.65
C TYR A 98 7.14 -8.64 -17.77
N ASN A 99 7.60 -7.73 -18.62
CA ASN A 99 8.61 -7.97 -19.67
C ASN A 99 10.02 -7.59 -19.22
N HIS A 100 10.24 -7.30 -17.95
CA HIS A 100 11.49 -6.82 -17.37
C HIS A 100 11.99 -5.49 -17.96
N ASN A 101 11.12 -4.67 -18.52
CA ASN A 101 11.47 -3.28 -18.78
C ASN A 101 11.50 -2.52 -17.46
N ILE A 102 12.52 -1.70 -17.28
CA ILE A 102 12.81 -1.00 -16.04
C ILE A 102 12.85 0.50 -16.33
N VAL A 103 12.26 1.28 -15.44
CA VAL A 103 12.45 2.73 -15.36
C VAL A 103 12.83 3.12 -13.94
N GLU A 104 13.80 4.00 -13.81
CA GLU A 104 14.35 4.44 -12.53
C GLU A 104 13.87 5.84 -12.18
N PHE A 105 13.72 6.10 -10.90
CA PHE A 105 13.35 7.41 -10.34
C PHE A 105 14.29 7.74 -9.19
N SER A 106 14.73 9.00 -9.12
CA SER A 106 15.41 9.50 -7.94
C SER A 106 14.40 9.73 -6.82
N ALA A 107 14.62 9.12 -5.65
CA ALA A 107 13.71 9.21 -4.52
C ALA A 107 14.50 9.10 -3.21
N LEU A 108 14.47 10.15 -2.39
CA LEU A 108 15.22 10.20 -1.13
C LEU A 108 14.67 9.15 -0.13
N TRP A 109 15.56 8.32 0.37
CA TRP A 109 15.19 7.34 1.37
C TRP A 109 14.90 8.01 2.71
N GLY A 110 13.87 7.53 3.40
CA GLY A 110 13.39 8.11 4.65
C GLY A 110 12.30 9.16 4.47
N GLU A 111 11.96 9.54 3.23
CA GLU A 111 10.86 10.45 2.91
C GLU A 111 9.69 9.72 2.25
N PHE A 112 8.48 10.28 2.37
CA PHE A 112 7.32 9.75 1.68
C PHE A 112 7.25 10.25 0.25
N HIS A 113 7.06 9.33 -0.67
CA HIS A 113 6.89 9.55 -2.10
C HIS A 113 5.49 9.13 -2.55
N SER A 114 4.94 9.89 -3.48
CA SER A 114 3.69 9.56 -4.16
C SER A 114 4.01 8.76 -5.42
N VAL A 115 3.70 7.46 -5.42
CA VAL A 115 3.99 6.55 -6.52
C VAL A 115 2.69 6.10 -7.19
N CYS A 116 2.58 6.33 -8.50
CA CYS A 116 1.42 5.90 -9.28
C CYS A 116 1.85 5.04 -10.47
N PHE A 117 1.28 3.85 -10.56
CA PHE A 117 1.30 2.99 -11.75
C PHE A 117 -0.04 3.13 -12.45
N ASP A 118 -0.05 3.61 -13.68
CA ASP A 118 -1.27 3.79 -14.48
C ASP A 118 -1.05 3.29 -15.91
N ARG A 119 -1.48 2.06 -16.17
CA ARG A 119 -1.46 1.38 -17.49
C ARG A 119 -0.12 1.49 -18.23
N ASP A 120 0.10 2.60 -18.93
CA ASP A 120 1.25 2.82 -19.81
C ASP A 120 2.32 3.72 -19.17
N THR A 121 2.11 4.13 -17.92
CA THR A 121 3.00 5.06 -17.23
C THR A 121 3.22 4.71 -15.78
N VAL A 122 4.37 5.13 -15.27
CA VAL A 122 4.66 5.20 -13.84
C VAL A 122 5.09 6.60 -13.49
N SER A 123 4.64 7.11 -12.37
CA SER A 123 5.09 8.40 -11.84
C SER A 123 5.53 8.27 -10.38
N VAL A 124 6.57 9.04 -10.04
CA VAL A 124 7.05 9.26 -8.66
C VAL A 124 7.14 10.76 -8.45
N ASP A 125 6.42 11.29 -7.48
CA ASP A 125 6.36 12.72 -7.12
C ASP A 125 6.10 13.66 -8.31
N GLY A 126 5.32 13.17 -9.28
CA GLY A 126 4.96 13.92 -10.48
C GLY A 126 5.92 13.76 -11.67
N GLU A 127 7.12 13.21 -11.49
CA GLU A 127 7.95 12.77 -12.61
C GLU A 127 7.33 11.52 -13.22
N THR A 128 7.00 11.55 -14.53
CA THR A 128 6.32 10.46 -15.22
C THR A 128 7.21 9.85 -16.31
N LYS A 129 7.27 8.52 -16.34
CA LYS A 129 7.98 7.74 -17.36
C LYS A 129 7.05 6.72 -18.01
N ALA A 130 7.29 6.43 -19.29
CA ALA A 130 6.53 5.41 -20.01
C ALA A 130 6.98 4.01 -19.54
N LEU A 131 6.04 3.25 -19.04
CA LEU A 131 6.22 1.85 -18.67
C LEU A 131 4.85 1.16 -18.71
N VAL A 132 4.63 0.27 -19.66
CA VAL A 132 3.38 -0.52 -19.72
C VAL A 132 3.29 -1.42 -18.49
N THR A 133 2.32 -1.13 -17.63
CA THR A 133 2.09 -1.89 -16.41
C THR A 133 0.85 -2.76 -16.54
N ASP A 134 1.01 -4.07 -16.48
CA ASP A 134 -0.12 -5.01 -16.53
C ASP A 134 0.04 -6.06 -15.44
N PHE A 135 -0.58 -5.82 -14.30
CA PHE A 135 -0.56 -6.74 -13.16
C PHE A 135 -1.32 -8.04 -13.45
N SER A 136 -2.10 -8.11 -14.54
CA SER A 136 -2.84 -9.32 -14.94
C SER A 136 -1.99 -10.32 -15.70
N LYS A 137 -0.85 -9.92 -16.26
CA LYS A 137 0.04 -10.75 -17.10
C LYS A 137 0.88 -11.77 -16.35
N THR A 138 0.64 -11.95 -15.07
CA THR A 138 1.34 -12.97 -14.29
C THR A 138 0.73 -14.34 -14.52
N ASP A 139 1.58 -15.37 -14.73
CA ASP A 139 1.14 -16.74 -15.01
C ASP A 139 0.73 -17.54 -13.75
N ASN A 140 0.66 -16.88 -12.59
CA ASN A 140 0.37 -17.54 -11.33
C ASN A 140 -1.12 -17.80 -11.11
N ALA A 141 -1.42 -18.97 -10.56
CA ALA A 141 -2.78 -19.35 -10.15
C ALA A 141 -3.35 -18.45 -9.04
N ILE A 142 -2.49 -17.85 -8.21
CA ILE A 142 -2.88 -16.91 -7.15
C ILE A 142 -2.44 -15.51 -7.57
N LYS A 143 -3.35 -14.80 -8.23
CA LYS A 143 -3.14 -13.41 -8.60
C LYS A 143 -3.56 -12.53 -7.42
N SER A 144 -2.57 -11.94 -6.75
CA SER A 144 -2.81 -11.00 -5.66
C SER A 144 -1.76 -9.91 -5.67
N PHE A 145 -2.21 -8.68 -5.65
CA PHE A 145 -1.34 -7.54 -5.43
C PHE A 145 -0.91 -7.49 -3.97
N GLY A 146 0.37 -7.35 -3.74
CA GLY A 146 0.96 -7.26 -2.41
C GLY A 146 1.39 -5.85 -2.05
N LEU A 147 1.22 -5.49 -0.79
CA LEU A 147 1.80 -4.31 -0.17
C LEU A 147 2.93 -4.75 0.78
N PHE A 148 4.01 -4.00 0.83
CA PHE A 148 5.26 -4.24 1.57
C PHE A 148 6.11 -5.40 1.04
N ASP A 149 5.57 -6.26 0.19
CA ASP A 149 6.23 -7.32 -0.57
C ASP A 149 5.23 -8.01 -1.50
N PHE A 150 5.72 -8.97 -2.27
CA PHE A 150 4.88 -9.86 -3.08
C PHE A 150 4.30 -11.00 -2.23
N PRO A 151 3.01 -11.35 -2.37
CA PRO A 151 2.40 -12.41 -1.60
C PRO A 151 3.00 -13.82 -1.80
N GLN A 152 3.83 -14.01 -2.83
CA GLN A 152 4.35 -15.33 -3.22
C GLN A 152 5.85 -15.50 -3.00
N ARG A 153 6.51 -14.50 -2.45
CA ARG A 153 7.95 -14.54 -2.23
C ARG A 153 8.30 -14.05 -0.83
N ILE A 154 8.27 -14.96 0.11
CA ILE A 154 8.75 -14.70 1.46
C ILE A 154 10.26 -14.89 1.43
N THR A 155 11.02 -13.81 1.38
CA THR A 155 12.47 -13.84 1.66
C THR A 155 12.70 -13.08 2.95
N ASP A 156 13.60 -13.58 3.80
CA ASP A 156 13.96 -12.96 5.09
C ASP A 156 14.69 -11.60 4.97
N SER A 157 14.65 -10.99 3.78
CA SER A 157 15.41 -9.77 3.47
C SER A 157 14.65 -8.79 2.56
N ASN A 158 13.35 -8.63 2.78
CA ASN A 158 12.57 -7.64 2.05
C ASN A 158 13.00 -6.21 2.40
N PRO A 159 12.88 -5.24 1.49
CA PRO A 159 13.20 -3.87 1.80
C PRO A 159 12.24 -3.37 2.87
N LYS A 160 12.79 -2.68 3.85
CA LYS A 160 11.99 -1.99 4.85
C LYS A 160 11.30 -0.80 4.21
N SER A 161 10.02 -0.63 4.50
CA SER A 161 9.25 0.50 3.98
C SER A 161 8.08 0.86 4.87
N ALA A 162 7.60 2.09 4.75
CA ALA A 162 6.33 2.49 5.33
C ALA A 162 5.34 2.87 4.24
N ILE A 163 4.06 2.54 4.45
CA ILE A 163 2.96 2.90 3.55
C ILE A 163 1.95 3.73 4.31
N SER A 164 1.61 4.92 3.75
CA SER A 164 0.66 5.86 4.34
C SER A 164 -0.74 5.79 3.72
N TYR A 165 -0.87 5.26 2.52
CA TYR A 165 -2.13 4.93 1.84
C TYR A 165 -1.86 4.05 0.63
N CYS A 166 -2.91 3.37 0.15
CA CYS A 166 -2.91 2.74 -1.17
C CYS A 166 -4.31 2.78 -1.77
N LYS A 167 -4.42 3.25 -3.01
CA LYS A 167 -5.66 3.23 -3.79
C LYS A 167 -5.48 2.39 -5.04
N MET A 168 -6.52 1.63 -5.40
CA MET A 168 -6.51 0.71 -6.52
C MET A 168 -7.73 0.88 -7.38
N TRP A 169 -7.56 0.86 -8.70
CA TRP A 169 -8.64 0.96 -9.67
C TRP A 169 -8.61 -0.21 -10.65
N ASP A 170 -9.79 -0.58 -11.15
CA ASP A 170 -9.95 -1.55 -12.21
C ASP A 170 -9.76 -0.93 -13.62
N LYS A 171 -9.95 -1.76 -14.64
CA LYS A 171 -9.81 -1.34 -16.04
C LYS A 171 -10.86 -0.34 -16.52
N GLU A 172 -11.98 -0.22 -15.81
CA GLU A 172 -13.04 0.75 -16.03
C GLU A 172 -12.87 2.04 -15.19
N ASP A 173 -11.71 2.23 -14.55
CA ASP A 173 -11.42 3.34 -13.64
C ASP A 173 -12.32 3.42 -12.40
N ARG A 174 -12.94 2.32 -12.00
CA ARG A 174 -13.69 2.24 -10.75
C ARG A 174 -12.73 1.97 -9.60
N LEU A 175 -12.86 2.72 -8.52
CA LEU A 175 -12.08 2.52 -7.30
C LEU A 175 -12.46 1.18 -6.65
N MET A 176 -11.52 0.22 -6.67
CA MET A 176 -11.68 -1.13 -6.11
C MET A 176 -11.36 -1.16 -4.62
N ALA A 177 -10.35 -0.40 -4.20
CA ALA A 177 -9.90 -0.34 -2.83
C ALA A 177 -9.33 1.03 -2.49
N ASP A 178 -9.51 1.43 -1.23
CA ASP A 178 -8.98 2.67 -0.65
C ASP A 178 -8.44 2.37 0.74
N PHE A 179 -7.19 1.91 0.78
CA PHE A 179 -6.50 1.47 1.98
C PHE A 179 -5.92 2.63 2.75
N ILE A 180 -6.21 2.66 4.04
CA ILE A 180 -5.57 3.53 5.03
C ILE A 180 -4.97 2.70 6.16
N PRO A 181 -3.84 3.12 6.74
CA PRO A 181 -3.25 2.45 7.89
C PRO A 181 -4.06 2.78 9.15
N VAL A 182 -4.35 1.74 9.92
CA VAL A 182 -5.12 1.81 11.16
C VAL A 182 -4.53 0.87 12.22
N ARG A 183 -4.94 1.03 13.48
CA ARG A 183 -4.64 0.06 14.54
C ARG A 183 -5.88 -0.43 15.28
N VAL A 184 -5.79 -1.68 15.74
CA VAL A 184 -6.71 -2.28 16.72
C VAL A 184 -5.86 -2.74 17.91
N GLY A 185 -5.96 -2.09 19.04
CA GLY A 185 -4.99 -2.23 20.14
C GLY A 185 -3.60 -1.84 19.65
N ASP A 186 -2.66 -2.77 19.79
CA ASP A 186 -1.26 -2.63 19.37
C ASP A 186 -0.95 -3.35 18.05
N VAL A 187 -1.99 -3.70 17.27
CA VAL A 187 -1.82 -4.40 15.99
C VAL A 187 -2.19 -3.48 14.83
N GLY A 188 -1.27 -3.33 13.86
CA GLY A 188 -1.46 -2.53 12.65
C GLY A 188 -2.16 -3.31 11.53
N TYR A 189 -3.08 -2.64 10.83
CA TYR A 189 -3.83 -3.15 9.69
C TYR A 189 -3.92 -2.08 8.59
N MET A 190 -4.06 -2.53 7.32
CA MET A 190 -4.60 -1.66 6.28
C MET A 190 -6.12 -1.84 6.22
N TYR A 191 -6.87 -0.77 6.46
CA TYR A 191 -8.33 -0.78 6.38
C TYR A 191 -8.77 -0.29 5.00
N ASP A 192 -9.51 -1.13 4.29
CA ASP A 192 -10.10 -0.74 3.01
C ASP A 192 -11.45 -0.05 3.24
N ARG A 193 -11.51 1.24 2.90
CA ARG A 193 -12.71 2.06 3.06
C ARG A 193 -13.85 1.69 2.10
N ILE A 194 -13.55 0.95 1.02
CA ILE A 194 -14.55 0.47 0.06
C ILE A 194 -15.25 -0.77 0.59
N SER A 195 -14.51 -1.81 0.94
CA SER A 195 -15.08 -3.07 1.45
C SER A 195 -15.43 -3.01 2.94
N GLY A 196 -14.81 -2.12 3.69
CA GLY A 196 -14.94 -2.05 5.15
C GLY A 196 -14.17 -3.14 5.89
N GLN A 197 -13.19 -3.79 5.24
CA GLN A 197 -12.42 -4.88 5.81
C GLN A 197 -11.04 -4.43 6.30
N LEU A 198 -10.52 -5.15 7.29
CA LEU A 198 -9.16 -5.02 7.80
C LEU A 198 -8.27 -6.08 7.14
N PHE A 199 -7.13 -5.63 6.60
CA PHE A 199 -6.11 -6.48 6.01
C PHE A 199 -4.89 -6.48 6.92
N GLY A 200 -4.61 -7.62 7.54
CA GLY A 200 -3.49 -7.80 8.46
C GLY A 200 -2.24 -8.32 7.79
N ASN A 201 -1.19 -8.46 8.60
CA ASN A 201 0.06 -9.06 8.18
C ASN A 201 -0.14 -10.53 7.80
N ALA A 202 0.27 -10.91 6.60
CA ALA A 202 0.29 -12.30 6.12
C ALA A 202 1.69 -12.95 6.23
N GLY A 203 2.70 -12.15 6.63
CA GLY A 203 4.06 -12.60 6.90
C GLY A 203 4.32 -12.90 8.38
N THR A 204 5.53 -12.66 8.84
CA THR A 204 5.95 -12.90 10.24
C THR A 204 6.20 -11.59 10.98
N GLY A 205 6.20 -11.64 12.32
CA GLY A 205 6.37 -10.47 13.17
C GLY A 205 5.16 -9.52 13.13
N SER A 206 5.39 -8.25 13.47
CA SER A 206 4.37 -7.21 13.51
C SER A 206 4.82 -5.97 12.77
N PHE A 207 3.89 -5.24 12.16
CA PHE A 207 4.17 -3.90 11.64
C PHE A 207 4.54 -2.94 12.77
N VAL A 208 5.49 -2.05 12.49
CA VAL A 208 5.65 -0.84 13.31
C VAL A 208 4.51 0.12 12.95
N ILE A 209 3.85 0.63 13.98
CA ILE A 209 2.68 1.50 13.84
C ILE A 209 3.15 2.95 13.97
N GLY A 210 2.84 3.76 12.96
CA GLY A 210 3.06 5.21 13.00
C GLY A 210 2.19 5.91 14.06
N PRO A 211 2.40 7.21 14.28
CA PRO A 211 1.58 8.00 15.19
C PRO A 211 0.09 7.96 14.85
N ASP A 212 -0.77 8.05 15.86
CA ASP A 212 -2.21 8.24 15.64
C ASP A 212 -2.44 9.56 14.90
N LYS A 213 -3.26 9.55 13.86
CA LYS A 213 -3.67 10.80 13.18
C LYS A 213 -4.54 11.62 14.12
N THR A 214 -4.15 12.89 14.29
CA THR A 214 -5.01 13.86 14.95
C THR A 214 -6.20 14.16 14.02
N ILE A 215 -7.40 13.95 14.52
CA ILE A 215 -8.65 14.21 13.80
C ILE A 215 -9.15 15.60 14.19
#